data_c26a099bdea1c20cabca3a18a70c0c06
#
_entry.id   c26a099bdea1c20cabca3a18a70c0c06
#
_cell.length_a   1.000
_cell.length_b   1.000
_cell.length_c   1.000
_cell.angle_alpha   90.00
_cell.angle_beta   90.00
_cell.angle_gamma   90.00
#
_symmetry.space_group_name_H-M   'P 1'
#
loop_
_entity.id
_entity.type
_entity.pdbx_description
1 polymer ?
#
loop_
_entity_poly.entity_id
_entity_poly.type
_entity_poly.pdbx_seq_one_letter_code
_entity_poly.pdbx_strand_id
1 'polypeptide(L)'
;MIPSGIMAIFFSTLFLNYNDMNKNIFKPRVNILPYEYPQLLAYKDAIRHSYWIDTEFNFTEDIQDFKVTISEEEKDIIKKTMLAIAQIEVNVKTFWGDLYKRMPITEIGDVGFTFAESEVRHKDAYARLLRILGLEEEFKNVIEVPAINNRIKYLKKYLDGTRSRDDKMYTKSVLLFSLFIEHVSLFSQFLIMMSFNKEKNVLKGISNVVEATSKEEEIHGNFGAEIINIIKKENPEWFDSDFQELIYSACRKAYRAECGILDWIFEKGELEFLPKQTIYHFIKNRFNNSLEKIGMEPIFEVDEDKLKSVEWFDIEITGTKEGDFFYKKSVDYNKKSKSITVDDLF
;
A
#
# COMPACT_ATOMS: atom_id res chain seq x y z
N MET A 1 24.40 50.19 -11.56
CA MET A 1 23.09 49.76 -12.07
C MET A 1 23.15 48.21 -12.16
N ILE A 2 22.44 47.52 -11.28
CA ILE A 2 22.31 46.06 -11.31
C ILE A 2 21.24 45.73 -12.35
N PRO A 3 21.47 44.75 -13.27
CA PRO A 3 20.48 44.41 -14.29
C PRO A 3 19.19 43.88 -13.63
N SER A 4 18.06 44.42 -14.10
CA SER A 4 16.71 44.12 -13.58
C SER A 4 16.31 42.62 -13.57
N GLY A 5 16.98 41.78 -14.37
CA GLY A 5 16.75 40.36 -14.42
C GLY A 5 17.30 39.55 -13.21
N ILE A 6 18.40 40.00 -12.60
CA ILE A 6 19.00 39.36 -11.44
C ILE A 6 18.18 39.62 -10.17
N MET A 7 17.57 40.80 -10.09
CA MET A 7 16.72 41.14 -8.94
C MET A 7 15.41 40.34 -8.92
N ALA A 8 14.83 40.05 -10.09
CA ALA A 8 13.62 39.20 -10.20
C ALA A 8 13.86 37.74 -9.79
N ILE A 9 15.02 37.18 -10.13
CA ILE A 9 15.40 35.80 -9.75
C ILE A 9 15.68 35.71 -8.23
N PHE A 10 16.36 36.74 -7.66
CA PHE A 10 16.59 36.78 -6.22
C PHE A 10 15.30 36.94 -5.39
N PHE A 11 14.36 37.79 -5.87
CA PHE A 11 13.06 37.94 -5.21
C PHE A 11 12.19 36.71 -5.35
N SER A 12 12.16 36.04 -6.50
CA SER A 12 11.39 34.79 -6.66
C SER A 12 11.93 33.66 -5.80
N THR A 13 13.26 33.53 -5.69
CA THR A 13 13.91 32.49 -4.86
C THR A 13 13.74 32.79 -3.36
N LEU A 14 13.78 34.08 -2.95
CA LEU A 14 13.51 34.48 -1.56
C LEU A 14 12.03 34.33 -1.18
N PHE A 15 11.09 34.62 -2.09
CA PHE A 15 9.67 34.44 -1.86
C PHE A 15 9.28 32.94 -1.81
N LEU A 16 9.90 32.10 -2.64
CA LEU A 16 9.71 30.65 -2.60
C LEU A 16 10.25 30.06 -1.29
N ASN A 17 11.43 30.48 -0.83
CA ASN A 17 11.99 30.04 0.45
C ASN A 17 11.22 30.58 1.67
N TYR A 18 10.66 31.80 1.60
CA TYR A 18 9.88 32.38 2.71
C TYR A 18 8.52 31.69 2.88
N ASN A 19 7.85 31.31 1.78
CA ASN A 19 6.60 30.55 1.83
C ASN A 19 6.81 29.10 2.31
N ASP A 20 7.94 28.49 1.99
CA ASP A 20 8.25 27.13 2.47
C ASP A 20 8.56 27.08 3.97
N MET A 21 9.17 28.14 4.55
CA MET A 21 9.50 28.19 5.99
C MET A 21 8.29 28.33 6.93
N ASN A 22 7.09 28.61 6.41
CA ASN A 22 5.87 28.80 7.21
C ASN A 22 4.81 27.71 6.97
N LYS A 23 5.10 26.70 6.14
CA LYS A 23 4.20 25.57 5.94
C LYS A 23 4.18 24.70 7.19
N ASN A 24 3.00 24.20 7.54
CA ASN A 24 2.82 23.26 8.63
C ASN A 24 1.62 22.36 8.31
N ILE A 25 1.92 21.11 8.03
CA ILE A 25 0.94 20.10 7.61
C ILE A 25 -0.14 19.81 8.69
N PHE A 26 0.14 20.13 9.97
CA PHE A 26 -0.79 19.98 11.09
C PHE A 26 -1.66 21.21 11.35
N LYS A 27 -1.38 22.33 10.65
CA LYS A 27 -2.11 23.57 10.86
C LYS A 27 -3.43 23.60 10.06
N PRO A 28 -4.59 23.84 10.72
CA PRO A 28 -5.87 23.90 10.03
C PRO A 28 -5.92 24.97 8.95
N ARG A 29 -6.53 24.61 7.83
CA ARG A 29 -6.84 25.53 6.72
C ARG A 29 -8.33 25.60 6.47
N VAL A 30 -8.78 26.79 6.12
CA VAL A 30 -10.18 27.09 5.74
C VAL A 30 -10.34 27.39 4.25
N ASN A 31 -9.23 27.57 3.53
CA ASN A 31 -9.22 27.93 2.11
C ASN A 31 -9.06 26.66 1.24
N ILE A 32 -9.82 26.59 0.16
CA ILE A 32 -9.65 25.55 -0.86
C ILE A 32 -8.39 25.82 -1.68
N LEU A 33 -8.11 27.09 -2.00
CA LEU A 33 -6.97 27.54 -2.81
C LEU A 33 -6.25 28.71 -2.14
N PRO A 34 -4.94 28.88 -2.43
CA PRO A 34 -4.05 27.98 -3.16
C PRO A 34 -3.72 26.71 -2.37
N TYR A 35 -3.41 25.61 -3.08
CA TYR A 35 -2.90 24.41 -2.43
C TYR A 35 -1.50 24.65 -1.86
N GLU A 36 -1.21 24.10 -0.69
CA GLU A 36 0.13 24.14 -0.06
C GLU A 36 1.00 22.97 -0.50
N TYR A 37 0.37 21.80 -0.72
CA TYR A 37 1.02 20.54 -1.11
C TYR A 37 0.35 19.94 -2.37
N PRO A 38 0.35 20.68 -3.51
CA PRO A 38 -0.38 20.27 -4.71
C PRO A 38 0.09 18.93 -5.28
N GLN A 39 1.35 18.51 -5.03
CA GLN A 39 1.89 17.22 -5.45
C GLN A 39 1.14 16.05 -4.86
N LEU A 40 0.53 16.19 -3.67
CA LEU A 40 -0.22 15.11 -3.03
C LEU A 40 -1.49 14.73 -3.80
N LEU A 41 -2.06 15.67 -4.56
CA LEU A 41 -3.28 15.40 -5.34
C LEU A 41 -3.08 14.36 -6.45
N ALA A 42 -1.85 14.17 -6.92
CA ALA A 42 -1.53 13.16 -7.92
C ALA A 42 -1.88 11.74 -7.46
N TYR A 43 -1.77 11.46 -6.15
CA TYR A 43 -2.14 10.16 -5.58
C TYR A 43 -3.65 9.90 -5.65
N LYS A 44 -4.47 10.90 -5.37
CA LYS A 44 -5.92 10.83 -5.57
C LYS A 44 -6.28 10.55 -7.02
N ASP A 45 -5.63 11.27 -7.94
CA ASP A 45 -5.92 11.14 -9.36
C ASP A 45 -5.46 9.77 -9.89
N ALA A 46 -4.37 9.21 -9.36
CA ALA A 46 -3.91 7.85 -9.68
C ALA A 46 -4.96 6.78 -9.30
N ILE A 47 -5.49 6.81 -8.06
CA ILE A 47 -6.55 5.88 -7.62
C ILE A 47 -7.83 6.05 -8.45
N ARG A 48 -8.23 7.28 -8.76
CA ARG A 48 -9.41 7.53 -9.60
C ARG A 48 -9.23 7.04 -11.03
N HIS A 49 -8.01 7.10 -11.54
CA HIS A 49 -7.71 6.62 -12.89
C HIS A 49 -7.75 5.10 -12.98
N SER A 50 -7.30 4.40 -11.95
CA SER A 50 -7.29 2.94 -11.84
C SER A 50 -8.54 2.36 -11.18
N TYR A 51 -9.61 3.11 -11.02
CA TYR A 51 -10.84 2.69 -10.34
C TYR A 51 -11.42 1.40 -10.90
N TRP A 52 -11.73 0.46 -10.02
CA TRP A 52 -12.34 -0.85 -10.34
C TRP A 52 -13.31 -1.28 -9.23
N ILE A 53 -14.20 -2.22 -9.51
CA ILE A 53 -15.08 -2.87 -8.53
C ILE A 53 -15.01 -4.38 -8.68
N ASP A 54 -15.28 -5.11 -7.60
CA ASP A 54 -15.16 -6.56 -7.53
C ASP A 54 -16.04 -7.31 -8.57
N THR A 55 -17.17 -6.74 -8.96
CA THR A 55 -18.09 -7.33 -9.94
C THR A 55 -17.55 -7.31 -11.39
N GLU A 56 -16.50 -6.58 -11.68
CA GLU A 56 -15.86 -6.57 -13.00
C GLU A 56 -15.00 -7.82 -13.26
N PHE A 57 -14.65 -8.56 -12.20
CA PHE A 57 -13.82 -9.76 -12.30
C PHE A 57 -14.65 -11.03 -12.40
N ASN A 58 -14.23 -11.96 -13.28
CA ASN A 58 -14.85 -13.26 -13.46
C ASN A 58 -13.98 -14.36 -12.81
N PHE A 59 -14.58 -15.16 -11.92
CA PHE A 59 -13.90 -16.21 -11.17
C PHE A 59 -14.35 -17.62 -11.55
N THR A 60 -15.03 -17.81 -12.68
CA THR A 60 -15.57 -19.13 -13.07
C THR A 60 -14.46 -20.16 -13.27
N GLU A 61 -13.38 -19.77 -13.96
CA GLU A 61 -12.21 -20.63 -14.16
C GLU A 61 -11.47 -20.87 -12.85
N ASP A 62 -11.32 -19.84 -12.00
CA ASP A 62 -10.64 -19.94 -10.70
C ASP A 62 -11.30 -20.98 -9.77
N ILE A 63 -12.63 -21.06 -9.78
CA ILE A 63 -13.37 -22.08 -9.00
C ILE A 63 -13.01 -23.48 -9.49
N GLN A 64 -12.93 -23.68 -10.79
CA GLN A 64 -12.56 -24.95 -11.40
C GLN A 64 -11.09 -25.30 -11.10
N ASP A 65 -10.19 -24.34 -11.27
CA ASP A 65 -8.77 -24.49 -10.93
C ASP A 65 -8.60 -24.93 -9.48
N PHE A 66 -9.23 -24.22 -8.56
CA PHE A 66 -9.15 -24.49 -7.13
C PHE A 66 -9.71 -25.87 -6.77
N LYS A 67 -10.78 -26.34 -7.44
CA LYS A 67 -11.39 -27.64 -7.15
C LYS A 67 -10.59 -28.81 -7.72
N VAL A 68 -10.05 -28.68 -8.92
CA VAL A 68 -9.58 -29.81 -9.73
C VAL A 68 -8.09 -29.77 -10.04
N THR A 69 -7.55 -28.58 -10.36
CA THR A 69 -6.20 -28.44 -10.90
C THR A 69 -5.13 -28.31 -9.81
N ILE A 70 -5.47 -27.64 -8.70
CA ILE A 70 -4.56 -27.27 -7.63
C ILE A 70 -4.44 -28.41 -6.61
N SER A 71 -3.24 -28.77 -6.19
CA SER A 71 -2.98 -29.82 -5.18
C SER A 71 -3.50 -29.43 -3.80
N GLU A 72 -3.65 -30.37 -2.87
CA GLU A 72 -4.15 -30.10 -1.54
C GLU A 72 -3.19 -29.23 -0.72
N GLU A 73 -1.87 -29.39 -0.91
CA GLU A 73 -0.84 -28.56 -0.29
C GLU A 73 -0.95 -27.11 -0.82
N GLU A 74 -1.08 -26.93 -2.12
CA GLU A 74 -1.26 -25.62 -2.74
C GLU A 74 -2.58 -24.96 -2.31
N LYS A 75 -3.66 -25.73 -2.18
CA LYS A 75 -4.94 -25.24 -1.63
C LYS A 75 -4.80 -24.72 -0.21
N ASP A 76 -4.04 -25.38 0.63
CA ASP A 76 -3.77 -24.92 2.01
C ASP A 76 -3.02 -23.59 2.00
N ILE A 77 -2.00 -23.45 1.15
CA ILE A 77 -1.24 -22.20 0.96
C ILE A 77 -2.18 -21.05 0.47
N ILE A 78 -2.98 -21.31 -0.57
CA ILE A 78 -3.92 -20.33 -1.11
C ILE A 78 -4.93 -19.88 -0.05
N LYS A 79 -5.55 -20.83 0.67
CA LYS A 79 -6.53 -20.54 1.72
C LYS A 79 -5.93 -19.64 2.80
N LYS A 80 -4.77 -20.01 3.34
CA LYS A 80 -4.10 -19.25 4.38
C LYS A 80 -3.66 -17.87 3.90
N THR A 81 -3.17 -17.79 2.68
CA THR A 81 -2.80 -16.51 2.05
C THR A 81 -4.02 -15.59 1.94
N MET A 82 -5.14 -16.10 1.44
CA MET A 82 -6.38 -15.32 1.33
C MET A 82 -6.92 -14.88 2.70
N LEU A 83 -6.87 -15.75 3.71
CA LEU A 83 -7.27 -15.41 5.07
C LEU A 83 -6.35 -14.32 5.67
N ALA A 84 -5.05 -14.38 5.37
CA ALA A 84 -4.07 -13.39 5.83
C ALA A 84 -4.29 -12.01 5.21
N ILE A 85 -4.60 -11.94 3.90
CA ILE A 85 -4.94 -10.69 3.22
C ILE A 85 -6.25 -10.12 3.80
N ALA A 86 -7.33 -10.90 3.75
CA ALA A 86 -8.65 -10.46 4.16
C ALA A 86 -8.70 -9.94 5.61
N GLN A 87 -7.82 -10.44 6.51
CA GLN A 87 -7.77 -9.99 7.88
C GLN A 87 -7.24 -8.54 8.01
N ILE A 88 -6.28 -8.11 7.19
CA ILE A 88 -5.77 -6.73 7.21
C ILE A 88 -6.86 -5.76 6.73
N GLU A 89 -7.60 -6.10 5.69
CA GLU A 89 -8.64 -5.27 5.07
C GLU A 89 -9.80 -4.87 6.01
N VAL A 90 -9.87 -5.47 7.19
CA VAL A 90 -10.96 -5.17 8.14
C VAL A 90 -10.91 -3.72 8.62
N ASN A 91 -9.72 -3.16 8.89
CA ASN A 91 -9.59 -1.90 9.64
C ASN A 91 -8.78 -0.80 8.93
N VAL A 92 -8.10 -1.07 7.82
CA VAL A 92 -7.17 -0.13 7.17
C VAL A 92 -7.86 1.16 6.70
N LYS A 93 -9.06 1.09 6.20
CA LYS A 93 -9.84 2.25 5.72
C LYS A 93 -10.01 3.38 6.73
N THR A 94 -10.08 3.04 8.02
CA THR A 94 -10.26 4.06 9.07
C THR A 94 -9.02 4.92 9.26
N PHE A 95 -7.83 4.37 9.01
CA PHE A 95 -6.58 5.13 9.07
C PHE A 95 -6.57 6.26 8.05
N TRP A 96 -6.80 5.94 6.77
CA TRP A 96 -6.80 6.92 5.69
C TRP A 96 -7.89 7.97 5.84
N GLY A 97 -9.11 7.55 6.17
CA GLY A 97 -10.24 8.48 6.39
C GLY A 97 -10.06 9.43 7.58
N ASP A 98 -9.24 9.05 8.56
CA ASP A 98 -8.99 9.85 9.76
C ASP A 98 -7.82 10.83 9.63
N LEU A 99 -7.03 10.78 8.55
CA LEU A 99 -5.87 11.69 8.34
C LEU A 99 -6.26 13.16 8.45
N TYR A 100 -7.38 13.55 7.84
CA TYR A 100 -7.86 14.93 7.83
C TYR A 100 -8.14 15.48 9.25
N LYS A 101 -8.41 14.63 10.23
CA LYS A 101 -8.64 15.06 11.62
C LYS A 101 -7.38 15.62 12.29
N ARG A 102 -6.21 15.17 11.85
CA ARG A 102 -4.92 15.55 12.43
C ARG A 102 -4.09 16.43 11.49
N MET A 103 -4.23 16.23 10.21
CA MET A 103 -3.63 17.06 9.15
C MET A 103 -4.77 17.70 8.34
N PRO A 104 -5.40 18.77 8.89
CA PRO A 104 -6.65 19.33 8.36
C PRO A 104 -6.41 20.25 7.15
N ILE A 105 -5.83 19.66 6.12
CA ILE A 105 -5.47 20.28 4.84
C ILE A 105 -6.29 19.60 3.74
N THR A 106 -6.85 20.39 2.81
CA THR A 106 -7.75 19.89 1.76
C THR A 106 -7.11 18.77 0.94
N GLU A 107 -5.85 18.92 0.55
CA GLU A 107 -5.09 17.93 -0.21
C GLU A 107 -5.00 16.59 0.53
N ILE A 108 -4.73 16.62 1.83
CA ILE A 108 -4.68 15.42 2.68
C ILE A 108 -6.06 14.78 2.81
N GLY A 109 -7.09 15.60 3.04
CA GLY A 109 -8.47 15.12 3.13
C GLY A 109 -8.93 14.43 1.87
N ASP A 110 -8.72 15.05 0.72
CA ASP A 110 -9.13 14.53 -0.57
C ASP A 110 -8.48 13.17 -0.87
N VAL A 111 -7.17 13.04 -0.64
CA VAL A 111 -6.44 11.79 -0.84
C VAL A 111 -6.89 10.75 0.17
N GLY A 112 -6.95 11.10 1.47
CA GLY A 112 -7.31 10.16 2.53
C GLY A 112 -8.72 9.57 2.37
N PHE A 113 -9.72 10.37 1.97
CA PHE A 113 -11.06 9.88 1.69
C PHE A 113 -11.12 9.03 0.42
N THR A 114 -10.32 9.34 -0.60
CA THR A 114 -10.22 8.52 -1.81
C THR A 114 -9.59 7.16 -1.50
N PHE A 115 -8.55 7.13 -0.65
CA PHE A 115 -7.95 5.87 -0.20
C PHE A 115 -8.89 5.07 0.70
N ALA A 116 -9.60 5.73 1.61
CA ALA A 116 -10.60 5.03 2.44
C ALA A 116 -11.70 4.37 1.60
N GLU A 117 -12.04 4.95 0.44
CA GLU A 117 -12.98 4.36 -0.52
C GLU A 117 -12.35 3.15 -1.24
N SER A 118 -11.08 3.24 -1.68
CA SER A 118 -10.40 2.08 -2.29
C SER A 118 -10.32 0.89 -1.33
N GLU A 119 -10.08 1.14 -0.04
CA GLU A 119 -10.09 0.10 1.00
C GLU A 119 -11.47 -0.58 1.18
N VAL A 120 -12.55 0.14 0.91
CA VAL A 120 -13.88 -0.48 0.89
C VAL A 120 -14.00 -1.44 -0.29
N ARG A 121 -13.49 -1.08 -1.46
CA ARG A 121 -13.48 -1.94 -2.65
C ARG A 121 -12.59 -3.18 -2.46
N HIS A 122 -11.40 -3.01 -1.87
CA HIS A 122 -10.53 -4.13 -1.49
C HIS A 122 -11.26 -5.11 -0.58
N LYS A 123 -11.83 -4.63 0.51
CA LYS A 123 -12.61 -5.45 1.44
C LYS A 123 -13.77 -6.17 0.74
N ASP A 124 -14.51 -5.51 -0.17
CA ASP A 124 -15.63 -6.13 -0.89
C ASP A 124 -15.13 -7.24 -1.81
N ALA A 125 -14.01 -7.03 -2.51
CA ALA A 125 -13.39 -8.03 -3.37
C ALA A 125 -12.92 -9.25 -2.56
N TYR A 126 -12.21 -9.05 -1.45
CA TYR A 126 -11.74 -10.16 -0.62
C TYR A 126 -12.87 -10.89 0.10
N ALA A 127 -13.93 -10.20 0.51
CA ALA A 127 -15.14 -10.85 1.03
C ALA A 127 -15.79 -11.76 -0.01
N ARG A 128 -15.84 -11.31 -1.28
CA ARG A 128 -16.34 -12.13 -2.39
C ARG A 128 -15.42 -13.33 -2.64
N LEU A 129 -14.12 -13.16 -2.63
CA LEU A 129 -13.15 -14.27 -2.81
C LEU A 129 -13.24 -15.30 -1.69
N LEU A 130 -13.35 -14.89 -0.42
CA LEU A 130 -13.56 -15.79 0.70
C LEU A 130 -14.84 -16.65 0.50
N ARG A 131 -15.92 -16.04 0.03
CA ARG A 131 -17.18 -16.76 -0.26
C ARG A 131 -17.04 -17.76 -1.40
N ILE A 132 -16.39 -17.36 -2.50
CA ILE A 132 -16.17 -18.20 -3.68
C ILE A 132 -15.30 -19.42 -3.33
N LEU A 133 -14.29 -19.24 -2.48
CA LEU A 133 -13.40 -20.30 -2.03
C LEU A 133 -13.94 -21.11 -0.85
N GLY A 134 -15.13 -20.72 -0.31
CA GLY A 134 -15.78 -21.39 0.82
C GLY A 134 -15.03 -21.21 2.15
N LEU A 135 -14.40 -20.06 2.38
CA LEU A 135 -13.55 -19.75 3.53
C LEU A 135 -14.23 -18.90 4.61
N GLU A 136 -15.55 -18.69 4.52
CA GLU A 136 -16.28 -17.78 5.42
C GLU A 136 -16.22 -18.25 6.89
N GLU A 137 -16.30 -19.57 7.12
CA GLU A 137 -16.24 -20.13 8.48
C GLU A 137 -14.82 -20.11 9.04
N GLU A 138 -13.80 -20.44 8.23
CA GLU A 138 -12.40 -20.30 8.62
C GLU A 138 -12.03 -18.86 8.95
N PHE A 139 -12.57 -17.90 8.20
CA PHE A 139 -12.30 -16.49 8.43
C PHE A 139 -12.86 -15.99 9.78
N LYS A 140 -14.01 -16.48 10.23
CA LYS A 140 -14.54 -16.14 11.56
C LYS A 140 -13.58 -16.48 12.69
N ASN A 141 -12.83 -17.56 12.54
CA ASN A 141 -11.92 -18.09 13.55
C ASN A 141 -10.46 -17.70 13.29
N VAL A 142 -10.16 -16.93 12.22
CA VAL A 142 -8.77 -16.62 11.81
C VAL A 142 -7.97 -15.91 12.90
N ILE A 143 -8.62 -15.14 13.77
CA ILE A 143 -7.98 -14.46 14.90
C ILE A 143 -7.43 -15.41 15.98
N GLU A 144 -7.87 -16.67 16.00
CA GLU A 144 -7.35 -17.71 16.91
C GLU A 144 -5.99 -18.25 16.44
N VAL A 145 -5.64 -18.04 15.17
CA VAL A 145 -4.34 -18.40 14.62
C VAL A 145 -3.25 -17.54 15.27
N PRO A 146 -2.24 -18.14 15.93
CA PRO A 146 -1.23 -17.38 16.66
C PRO A 146 -0.47 -16.36 15.80
N ALA A 147 -0.13 -16.71 14.56
CA ALA A 147 0.55 -15.80 13.62
C ALA A 147 -0.31 -14.59 13.31
N ILE A 148 -1.58 -14.80 12.98
CA ILE A 148 -2.56 -13.73 12.71
C ILE A 148 -2.77 -12.86 13.95
N ASN A 149 -2.96 -13.47 15.12
CA ASN A 149 -3.14 -12.74 16.37
C ASN A 149 -1.93 -11.85 16.71
N ASN A 150 -0.71 -12.35 16.49
CA ASN A 150 0.51 -11.58 16.68
C ASN A 150 0.60 -10.39 15.73
N ARG A 151 0.23 -10.58 14.45
CA ARG A 151 0.14 -9.50 13.48
C ARG A 151 -0.89 -8.45 13.91
N ILE A 152 -2.10 -8.86 14.30
CA ILE A 152 -3.14 -7.95 14.80
C ILE A 152 -2.66 -7.13 16.00
N LYS A 153 -1.98 -7.74 16.97
CA LYS A 153 -1.43 -7.03 18.14
C LYS A 153 -0.41 -5.98 17.73
N TYR A 154 0.43 -6.31 16.78
CA TYR A 154 1.41 -5.40 16.20
C TYR A 154 0.73 -4.22 15.51
N LEU A 155 -0.25 -4.48 14.60
CA LEU A 155 -1.01 -3.47 13.88
C LEU A 155 -1.79 -2.55 14.82
N LYS A 156 -2.49 -3.12 15.80
CA LYS A 156 -3.28 -2.38 16.79
C LYS A 156 -2.43 -1.37 17.55
N LYS A 157 -1.21 -1.73 17.93
CA LYS A 157 -0.30 -0.83 18.64
C LYS A 157 -0.02 0.45 17.86
N TYR A 158 0.06 0.38 16.54
CA TYR A 158 0.31 1.55 15.68
C TYR A 158 -0.96 2.33 15.41
N LEU A 159 -2.08 1.66 15.17
CA LEU A 159 -3.39 2.31 15.06
C LEU A 159 -3.78 3.06 16.36
N ASP A 160 -3.48 2.52 17.53
CA ASP A 160 -3.73 3.22 18.79
C ASP A 160 -2.90 4.51 18.92
N GLY A 161 -1.70 4.55 18.35
CA GLY A 161 -0.87 5.76 18.32
C GLY A 161 -1.45 6.89 17.45
N THR A 162 -2.33 6.60 16.50
CA THR A 162 -3.02 7.62 15.69
C THR A 162 -3.98 8.47 16.51
N ARG A 163 -4.33 8.05 17.73
CA ARG A 163 -5.14 8.81 18.69
C ARG A 163 -4.34 9.79 19.53
N SER A 164 -3.00 9.78 19.42
CA SER A 164 -2.15 10.71 20.15
C SER A 164 -2.45 12.16 19.77
N ARG A 165 -2.44 13.07 20.74
CA ARG A 165 -2.50 14.52 20.51
C ARG A 165 -1.12 15.13 20.23
N ASP A 166 -0.06 14.39 20.51
CA ASP A 166 1.31 14.77 20.22
C ASP A 166 1.62 14.49 18.74
N ASP A 167 2.04 15.51 17.99
CA ASP A 167 2.25 15.42 16.55
C ASP A 167 3.45 14.54 16.19
N LYS A 168 4.52 14.51 16.98
CA LYS A 168 5.66 13.59 16.79
C LYS A 168 5.23 12.14 16.96
N MET A 169 4.42 11.82 17.98
CA MET A 169 3.89 10.48 18.21
C MET A 169 2.88 10.07 17.12
N TYR A 170 2.07 11.00 16.65
CA TYR A 170 1.17 10.78 15.53
C TYR A 170 1.96 10.49 14.25
N THR A 171 2.98 11.29 13.94
CA THR A 171 3.89 11.09 12.79
C THR A 171 4.50 9.69 12.79
N LYS A 172 4.96 9.22 13.96
CA LYS A 172 5.43 7.84 14.10
C LYS A 172 4.39 6.82 13.69
N SER A 173 3.14 6.99 14.10
CA SER A 173 2.06 6.05 13.77
C SER A 173 1.73 6.09 12.27
N VAL A 174 1.72 7.27 11.66
CA VAL A 174 1.56 7.42 10.21
C VAL A 174 2.69 6.70 9.47
N LEU A 175 3.93 6.90 9.88
CA LEU A 175 5.11 6.24 9.31
C LEU A 175 5.00 4.71 9.39
N LEU A 176 4.72 4.19 10.58
CA LEU A 176 4.69 2.75 10.81
C LEU A 176 3.52 2.07 10.08
N PHE A 177 2.39 2.76 9.97
CA PHE A 177 1.25 2.26 9.20
C PHE A 177 1.55 2.26 7.70
N SER A 178 1.84 3.41 7.12
CA SER A 178 1.99 3.55 5.67
C SER A 178 3.19 2.79 5.11
N LEU A 179 4.32 2.74 5.82
CA LEU A 179 5.52 2.08 5.32
C LEU A 179 5.60 0.59 5.63
N PHE A 180 5.05 0.13 6.77
CA PHE A 180 5.22 -1.27 7.16
C PHE A 180 3.95 -2.10 7.01
N ILE A 181 2.77 -1.47 7.00
CA ILE A 181 1.51 -2.17 6.74
C ILE A 181 1.19 -2.09 5.25
N GLU A 182 0.91 -0.90 4.74
CA GLU A 182 0.48 -0.66 3.36
C GLU A 182 1.54 -1.08 2.33
N HIS A 183 2.81 -0.74 2.57
CA HIS A 183 3.89 -0.97 1.61
C HIS A 183 4.59 -2.34 1.75
N VAL A 184 4.34 -3.11 2.83
CA VAL A 184 5.05 -4.38 3.08
C VAL A 184 4.14 -5.54 3.46
N SER A 185 3.25 -5.37 4.48
CA SER A 185 2.59 -6.52 5.14
C SER A 185 1.68 -7.35 4.24
N LEU A 186 1.15 -6.79 3.15
CA LEU A 186 0.31 -7.50 2.18
C LEU A 186 1.11 -8.10 1.02
N PHE A 187 2.27 -7.53 0.72
CA PHE A 187 2.96 -7.78 -0.55
C PHE A 187 3.51 -9.20 -0.70
N SER A 188 3.91 -9.86 0.40
CA SER A 188 4.31 -11.27 0.32
C SER A 188 3.13 -12.17 -0.04
N GLN A 189 1.94 -11.87 0.46
CA GLN A 189 0.73 -12.60 0.12
C GLN A 189 0.28 -12.31 -1.31
N PHE A 190 0.42 -11.08 -1.77
CA PHE A 190 0.16 -10.72 -3.17
C PHE A 190 1.10 -11.47 -4.11
N LEU A 191 2.40 -11.48 -3.82
CA LEU A 191 3.39 -12.25 -4.59
C LEU A 191 3.01 -13.73 -4.67
N ILE A 192 2.64 -14.36 -3.53
CA ILE A 192 2.21 -15.76 -3.50
C ILE A 192 1.01 -15.98 -4.42
N MET A 193 -0.04 -15.16 -4.31
CA MET A 193 -1.25 -15.35 -5.11
C MET A 193 -1.02 -15.13 -6.60
N MET A 194 -0.28 -14.08 -6.97
CA MET A 194 0.01 -13.78 -8.37
C MET A 194 0.94 -14.79 -9.01
N SER A 195 1.82 -15.44 -8.23
CA SER A 195 2.75 -16.45 -8.75
C SER A 195 2.04 -17.71 -9.27
N PHE A 196 0.86 -18.07 -8.76
CA PHE A 196 0.08 -19.18 -9.31
C PHE A 196 -0.35 -18.93 -10.77
N ASN A 197 -0.76 -17.71 -11.08
CA ASN A 197 -1.07 -17.37 -12.49
C ASN A 197 0.20 -17.27 -13.31
N LYS A 198 1.25 -16.66 -12.77
CA LYS A 198 2.52 -16.46 -13.47
C LYS A 198 3.17 -17.77 -13.89
N GLU A 199 3.25 -18.74 -12.98
CA GLU A 199 4.03 -19.96 -13.13
C GLU A 199 3.20 -21.16 -13.62
N LYS A 200 1.91 -21.21 -13.26
CA LYS A 200 1.03 -22.35 -13.57
C LYS A 200 -0.15 -21.99 -14.47
N ASN A 201 -0.36 -20.71 -14.77
CA ASN A 201 -1.50 -20.21 -15.55
C ASN A 201 -2.86 -20.64 -14.95
N VAL A 202 -2.98 -20.62 -13.61
CA VAL A 202 -4.21 -20.91 -12.87
C VAL A 202 -4.59 -19.70 -11.99
N LEU A 203 -5.83 -19.64 -11.51
CA LEU A 203 -6.34 -18.56 -10.63
C LEU A 203 -6.21 -17.16 -11.27
N LYS A 204 -6.48 -17.04 -12.54
CA LYS A 204 -6.30 -15.79 -13.31
C LYS A 204 -7.18 -14.66 -12.79
N GLY A 205 -8.45 -14.92 -12.48
CA GLY A 205 -9.38 -13.91 -11.96
C GLY A 205 -8.95 -13.40 -10.59
N ILE A 206 -8.53 -14.31 -9.70
CA ILE A 206 -7.98 -13.97 -8.38
C ILE A 206 -6.69 -13.16 -8.53
N SER A 207 -5.78 -13.59 -9.40
CA SER A 207 -4.53 -12.86 -9.69
C SER A 207 -4.80 -11.43 -10.17
N ASN A 208 -5.80 -11.23 -11.04
CA ASN A 208 -6.17 -9.89 -11.53
C ASN A 208 -6.69 -8.97 -10.41
N VAL A 209 -7.48 -9.50 -9.46
CA VAL A 209 -7.92 -8.73 -8.28
C VAL A 209 -6.73 -8.36 -7.41
N VAL A 210 -5.86 -9.33 -7.12
CA VAL A 210 -4.67 -9.11 -6.29
C VAL A 210 -3.72 -8.11 -6.95
N GLU A 211 -3.53 -8.17 -8.27
CA GLU A 211 -2.74 -7.19 -9.02
C GLU A 211 -3.36 -5.79 -8.92
N ALA A 212 -4.68 -5.66 -9.12
CA ALA A 212 -5.38 -4.38 -9.02
C ALA A 212 -5.25 -3.78 -7.60
N THR A 213 -5.42 -4.60 -6.55
CA THR A 213 -5.22 -4.19 -5.16
C THR A 213 -3.76 -3.77 -4.91
N SER A 214 -2.79 -4.59 -5.31
CA SER A 214 -1.38 -4.32 -5.06
C SER A 214 -0.88 -3.02 -5.69
N LYS A 215 -1.43 -2.62 -6.84
CA LYS A 215 -1.15 -1.33 -7.47
C LYS A 215 -1.66 -0.16 -6.63
N GLU A 216 -2.85 -0.28 -6.05
CA GLU A 216 -3.42 0.75 -5.19
C GLU A 216 -2.66 0.82 -3.85
N GLU A 217 -2.26 -0.33 -3.27
CA GLU A 217 -1.43 -0.37 -2.05
C GLU A 217 -0.03 0.25 -2.25
N GLU A 218 0.58 0.08 -3.42
CA GLU A 218 1.84 0.77 -3.74
C GLU A 218 1.65 2.29 -3.78
N ILE A 219 0.50 2.78 -4.30
CA ILE A 219 0.14 4.21 -4.28
C ILE A 219 -0.04 4.70 -2.84
N HIS A 220 -0.73 3.92 -1.98
CA HIS A 220 -0.93 4.24 -0.56
C HIS A 220 0.40 4.37 0.18
N GLY A 221 1.30 3.40 0.02
CA GLY A 221 2.63 3.42 0.63
C GLY A 221 3.48 4.61 0.17
N ASN A 222 3.46 4.95 -1.13
CA ASN A 222 4.18 6.09 -1.68
C ASN A 222 3.64 7.43 -1.15
N PHE A 223 2.33 7.59 -1.04
CA PHE A 223 1.72 8.76 -0.41
C PHE A 223 2.14 8.91 1.05
N GLY A 224 2.15 7.81 1.80
CA GLY A 224 2.61 7.82 3.18
C GLY A 224 4.08 8.27 3.30
N ALA A 225 4.97 7.78 2.43
CA ALA A 225 6.37 8.22 2.38
C ALA A 225 6.48 9.71 2.07
N GLU A 226 5.68 10.23 1.13
CA GLU A 226 5.66 11.66 0.79
C GLU A 226 5.23 12.52 1.99
N ILE A 227 4.16 12.14 2.70
CA ILE A 227 3.73 12.83 3.93
C ILE A 227 4.87 12.85 4.98
N ILE A 228 5.54 11.72 5.20
CA ILE A 228 6.63 11.63 6.16
C ILE A 228 7.80 12.55 5.75
N ASN A 229 8.14 12.60 4.47
CA ASN A 229 9.20 13.49 3.98
C ASN A 229 8.82 14.97 4.12
N ILE A 230 7.55 15.34 3.93
CA ILE A 230 7.05 16.69 4.22
C ILE A 230 7.20 17.01 5.71
N ILE A 231 6.73 16.13 6.60
CA ILE A 231 6.84 16.33 8.04
C ILE A 231 8.30 16.42 8.46
N LYS A 232 9.19 15.58 7.91
CA LYS A 232 10.64 15.61 8.17
C LYS A 232 11.28 16.93 7.76
N LYS A 233 10.84 17.49 6.62
CA LYS A 233 11.33 18.82 6.15
C LYS A 233 10.85 19.95 7.07
N GLU A 234 9.63 19.86 7.57
CA GLU A 234 9.02 20.89 8.43
C GLU A 234 9.45 20.80 9.90
N ASN A 235 9.80 19.58 10.37
CA ASN A 235 10.16 19.30 11.76
C ASN A 235 11.40 18.36 11.82
N PRO A 236 12.56 18.79 11.32
CA PRO A 236 13.73 17.92 11.21
C PRO A 236 14.23 17.44 12.58
N GLU A 237 14.00 18.21 13.64
CA GLU A 237 14.37 17.85 15.03
C GLU A 237 13.59 16.66 15.60
N TRP A 238 12.48 16.25 14.95
CA TRP A 238 11.75 15.06 15.38
C TRP A 238 12.42 13.76 14.95
N PHE A 239 13.25 13.83 13.90
CA PHE A 239 13.91 12.67 13.27
C PHE A 239 15.34 12.45 13.83
N ASP A 240 15.48 12.65 15.15
CA ASP A 240 16.70 12.41 15.91
C ASP A 240 17.10 10.92 15.93
N SER A 241 18.28 10.62 16.50
CA SER A 241 18.79 9.25 16.59
C SER A 241 17.86 8.30 17.35
N ASP A 242 17.19 8.79 18.38
CA ASP A 242 16.28 7.98 19.20
C ASP A 242 15.03 7.61 18.42
N PHE A 243 14.51 8.55 17.63
CA PHE A 243 13.37 8.27 16.74
C PHE A 243 13.74 7.29 15.63
N GLN A 244 14.95 7.43 15.04
CA GLN A 244 15.43 6.49 14.02
C GLN A 244 15.59 5.08 14.57
N GLU A 245 16.21 4.90 15.75
CA GLU A 245 16.35 3.57 16.37
C GLU A 245 15.00 2.95 16.73
N LEU A 246 14.02 3.78 17.10
CA LEU A 246 12.66 3.32 17.33
C LEU A 246 12.02 2.78 16.05
N ILE A 247 12.24 3.45 14.88
CA ILE A 247 11.75 2.98 13.59
C ILE A 247 12.45 1.66 13.21
N TYR A 248 13.78 1.57 13.35
CA TYR A 248 14.51 0.33 13.09
C TYR A 248 14.05 -0.84 13.97
N SER A 249 13.80 -0.57 15.26
CA SER A 249 13.23 -1.58 16.18
C SER A 249 11.85 -2.04 15.73
N ALA A 250 11.00 -1.10 15.28
CA ALA A 250 9.67 -1.41 14.76
C ALA A 250 9.76 -2.22 13.46
N CYS A 251 10.65 -1.85 12.55
CA CYS A 251 10.91 -2.57 11.30
C CYS A 251 11.30 -4.04 11.56
N ARG A 252 12.24 -4.27 12.49
CA ARG A 252 12.64 -5.65 12.88
C ARG A 252 11.48 -6.45 13.50
N LYS A 253 10.58 -5.80 14.23
CA LYS A 253 9.38 -6.45 14.81
C LYS A 253 8.36 -6.78 13.74
N ALA A 254 8.13 -5.87 12.79
CA ALA A 254 7.27 -6.07 11.63
C ALA A 254 7.76 -7.27 10.80
N TYR A 255 9.03 -7.29 10.45
CA TYR A 255 9.65 -8.41 9.73
C TYR A 255 9.42 -9.75 10.42
N ARG A 256 9.62 -9.83 11.75
CA ARG A 256 9.35 -11.06 12.49
C ARG A 256 7.89 -11.48 12.48
N ALA A 257 6.96 -10.51 12.50
CA ALA A 257 5.54 -10.81 12.41
C ALA A 257 5.17 -11.39 11.03
N GLU A 258 5.71 -10.80 9.96
CA GLU A 258 5.49 -11.31 8.59
C GLU A 258 6.16 -12.67 8.35
N CYS A 259 7.35 -12.92 8.93
CA CYS A 259 7.93 -14.25 8.93
C CYS A 259 7.00 -15.28 9.58
N GLY A 260 6.37 -14.94 10.71
CA GLY A 260 5.39 -15.82 11.37
C GLY A 260 4.16 -16.10 10.50
N ILE A 261 3.69 -15.13 9.70
CA ILE A 261 2.63 -15.35 8.71
C ILE A 261 3.08 -16.34 7.63
N LEU A 262 4.28 -16.15 7.08
CA LEU A 262 4.83 -17.08 6.08
C LEU A 262 5.04 -18.48 6.64
N ASP A 263 5.54 -18.62 7.87
CA ASP A 263 5.71 -19.90 8.52
C ASP A 263 4.38 -20.64 8.68
N TRP A 264 3.31 -19.92 8.98
CA TRP A 264 1.96 -20.49 9.04
C TRP A 264 1.41 -20.83 7.64
N ILE A 265 1.59 -19.97 6.64
CA ILE A 265 1.14 -20.24 5.27
C ILE A 265 1.78 -21.52 4.74
N PHE A 266 3.08 -21.69 4.96
CA PHE A 266 3.89 -22.80 4.43
C PHE A 266 4.09 -23.97 5.41
N GLU A 267 3.27 -24.09 6.47
CA GLU A 267 3.48 -25.14 7.49
C GLU A 267 3.28 -26.56 6.97
N LYS A 268 2.53 -26.77 5.88
CA LYS A 268 2.24 -28.07 5.29
C LYS A 268 3.03 -28.39 4.02
N GLY A 269 3.78 -27.44 3.49
CA GLY A 269 4.56 -27.61 2.27
C GLY A 269 5.06 -26.30 1.70
N GLU A 270 5.83 -26.39 0.61
CA GLU A 270 6.38 -25.26 -0.12
C GLU A 270 5.94 -25.28 -1.60
N LEU A 271 6.04 -24.14 -2.26
CA LEU A 271 5.84 -24.03 -3.70
C LEU A 271 7.19 -24.21 -4.41
N GLU A 272 7.30 -25.18 -5.32
CA GLU A 272 8.55 -25.38 -6.08
C GLU A 272 8.93 -24.14 -6.90
N PHE A 273 7.94 -23.46 -7.46
CA PHE A 273 8.13 -22.27 -8.29
C PHE A 273 8.36 -20.99 -7.46
N LEU A 274 8.05 -20.98 -6.17
CA LEU A 274 8.24 -19.84 -5.27
C LEU A 274 8.68 -20.32 -3.87
N PRO A 275 9.96 -20.66 -3.68
CA PRO A 275 10.47 -21.12 -2.39
C PRO A 275 10.30 -20.07 -1.29
N LYS A 276 9.93 -20.49 -0.08
CA LYS A 276 9.73 -19.61 1.08
C LYS A 276 10.93 -18.69 1.35
N GLN A 277 12.15 -19.16 1.12
CA GLN A 277 13.36 -18.36 1.28
C GLN A 277 13.40 -17.14 0.33
N THR A 278 12.91 -17.29 -0.90
CA THR A 278 12.77 -16.17 -1.84
C THR A 278 11.84 -15.11 -1.28
N ILE A 279 10.71 -15.52 -0.70
CA ILE A 279 9.72 -14.58 -0.13
C ILE A 279 10.30 -13.85 1.09
N TYR A 280 11.12 -14.49 1.93
CA TYR A 280 11.80 -13.80 3.03
C TYR A 280 12.73 -12.68 2.52
N HIS A 281 13.50 -12.93 1.44
CA HIS A 281 14.35 -11.90 0.85
C HIS A 281 13.53 -10.80 0.18
N PHE A 282 12.42 -11.13 -0.46
CA PHE A 282 11.46 -10.17 -0.99
C PHE A 282 10.93 -9.23 0.09
N ILE A 283 10.48 -9.75 1.25
CA ILE A 283 10.01 -8.92 2.36
C ILE A 283 11.13 -8.03 2.92
N LYS A 284 12.34 -8.58 3.10
CA LYS A 284 13.51 -7.80 3.53
C LYS A 284 13.76 -6.60 2.60
N ASN A 285 13.72 -6.86 1.29
CA ASN A 285 13.90 -5.82 0.29
C ASN A 285 12.80 -4.76 0.37
N ARG A 286 11.54 -5.16 0.52
CA ARG A 286 10.42 -4.22 0.70
C ARG A 286 10.59 -3.34 1.94
N PHE A 287 11.04 -3.88 3.08
CA PHE A 287 11.37 -3.08 4.26
C PHE A 287 12.52 -2.12 4.02
N ASN A 288 13.60 -2.55 3.36
CA ASN A 288 14.72 -1.70 2.99
C ASN A 288 14.25 -0.54 2.11
N ASN A 289 13.49 -0.83 1.04
CA ASN A 289 12.93 0.19 0.14
C ASN A 289 12.02 1.18 0.89
N SER A 290 11.23 0.71 1.86
CA SER A 290 10.40 1.58 2.70
C SER A 290 11.23 2.54 3.55
N LEU A 291 12.35 2.07 4.11
CA LEU A 291 13.29 2.91 4.87
C LEU A 291 13.97 3.94 3.96
N GLU A 292 14.45 3.51 2.79
CA GLU A 292 15.12 4.38 1.82
C GLU A 292 14.20 5.49 1.30
N LYS A 293 12.90 5.21 1.09
CA LYS A 293 11.91 6.22 0.70
C LYS A 293 11.82 7.42 1.65
N ILE A 294 12.19 7.24 2.90
CA ILE A 294 12.23 8.32 3.92
C ILE A 294 13.65 8.75 4.29
N GLY A 295 14.64 8.32 3.50
CA GLY A 295 16.05 8.67 3.66
C GLY A 295 16.69 8.04 4.91
N MET A 296 16.31 6.79 5.23
CA MET A 296 16.94 5.96 6.25
C MET A 296 17.73 4.82 5.60
N GLU A 297 18.80 4.38 6.25
CA GLU A 297 19.62 3.29 5.74
C GLU A 297 18.90 1.93 5.79
N PRO A 298 19.09 1.05 4.81
CA PRO A 298 18.60 -0.32 4.84
C PRO A 298 19.23 -1.13 5.98
N ILE A 299 18.48 -2.08 6.56
CA ILE A 299 18.94 -2.86 7.73
C ILE A 299 18.98 -4.36 7.50
N PHE A 300 18.49 -4.84 6.37
CA PHE A 300 18.44 -6.25 6.04
C PHE A 300 19.40 -6.59 4.89
N GLU A 301 20.15 -7.65 5.05
CA GLU A 301 20.88 -8.25 3.94
C GLU A 301 19.91 -9.01 3.03
N VAL A 302 20.03 -8.78 1.74
CA VAL A 302 19.20 -9.41 0.69
C VAL A 302 20.09 -10.21 -0.27
N ASP A 303 19.50 -11.29 -0.79
CA ASP A 303 20.09 -12.13 -1.82
C ASP A 303 19.52 -11.68 -3.17
N GLU A 304 20.35 -11.02 -3.95
CA GLU A 304 19.98 -10.43 -5.24
C GLU A 304 19.52 -11.48 -6.27
N ASP A 305 20.08 -12.69 -6.23
CA ASP A 305 19.69 -13.74 -7.16
C ASP A 305 18.27 -14.25 -6.86
N LYS A 306 17.88 -14.28 -5.58
CA LYS A 306 16.50 -14.56 -5.20
C LYS A 306 15.56 -13.44 -5.61
N LEU A 307 15.97 -12.18 -5.46
CA LEU A 307 15.14 -11.04 -5.88
C LEU A 307 14.90 -11.04 -7.39
N LYS A 308 15.90 -11.35 -8.21
CA LYS A 308 15.73 -11.45 -9.67
C LYS A 308 14.62 -12.42 -10.09
N SER A 309 14.45 -13.51 -9.34
CA SER A 309 13.41 -14.51 -9.65
C SER A 309 11.98 -13.98 -9.46
N VAL A 310 11.80 -12.91 -8.70
CA VAL A 310 10.50 -12.28 -8.38
C VAL A 310 10.40 -10.81 -8.85
N GLU A 311 11.41 -10.31 -9.57
CA GLU A 311 11.44 -8.94 -10.12
C GLU A 311 10.21 -8.64 -11.00
N TRP A 312 9.68 -9.65 -11.67
CA TRP A 312 8.48 -9.54 -12.47
C TRP A 312 7.29 -8.96 -11.70
N PHE A 313 7.20 -9.25 -10.39
CA PHE A 313 6.11 -8.76 -9.56
C PHE A 313 6.16 -7.23 -9.44
N ASP A 314 7.31 -6.67 -9.09
CA ASP A 314 7.48 -5.22 -8.98
C ASP A 314 7.27 -4.52 -10.34
N ILE A 315 7.71 -5.15 -11.46
CA ILE A 315 7.45 -4.66 -12.81
C ILE A 315 5.95 -4.63 -13.11
N GLU A 316 5.19 -5.64 -12.68
CA GLU A 316 3.77 -5.77 -12.96
C GLU A 316 2.95 -4.76 -12.15
N ILE A 317 3.27 -4.56 -10.87
CA ILE A 317 2.53 -3.62 -10.00
C ILE A 317 2.91 -2.16 -10.23
N THR A 318 4.14 -1.85 -10.60
CA THR A 318 4.56 -0.47 -10.91
C THR A 318 4.31 -0.08 -12.37
N GLY A 319 4.10 -1.05 -13.23
CA GLY A 319 3.77 -0.83 -14.64
C GLY A 319 4.90 -0.24 -15.47
N THR A 320 6.16 -0.25 -14.99
CA THR A 320 7.24 0.44 -15.70
C THR A 320 8.51 -0.37 -15.81
N LYS A 321 8.86 -0.64 -17.05
CA LYS A 321 10.21 -0.33 -17.54
C LYS A 321 10.19 1.19 -17.79
N GLU A 322 10.88 1.96 -16.96
CA GLU A 322 11.19 3.39 -17.12
C GLU A 322 10.17 4.19 -17.98
N GLY A 323 9.16 4.76 -17.37
CA GLY A 323 8.26 5.68 -18.04
C GLY A 323 6.83 5.64 -17.53
N ASP A 324 6.46 6.67 -16.83
CA ASP A 324 5.10 7.12 -16.54
C ASP A 324 4.11 6.13 -15.91
N PHE A 325 4.35 5.84 -14.63
CA PHE A 325 3.35 5.29 -13.71
C PHE A 325 1.99 6.03 -13.81
N PHE A 326 2.01 7.31 -14.12
CA PHE A 326 0.82 8.16 -14.25
C PHE A 326 0.14 8.14 -15.63
N TYR A 327 0.71 7.47 -16.64
CA TYR A 327 0.23 7.53 -18.03
C TYR A 327 -0.22 6.22 -18.66
N LYS A 328 -0.07 5.06 -18.02
CA LYS A 328 -0.59 3.81 -18.59
C LYS A 328 -2.06 3.62 -18.23
N LYS A 329 -2.94 3.76 -19.22
CA LYS A 329 -4.26 3.12 -19.21
C LYS A 329 -4.06 1.63 -19.02
N SER A 330 -4.75 1.00 -18.06
CA SER A 330 -4.90 -0.44 -18.05
C SER A 330 -5.49 -0.86 -19.39
N VAL A 331 -4.83 -1.77 -20.10
CA VAL A 331 -5.06 -2.04 -21.53
C VAL A 331 -6.44 -2.66 -21.79
N ASP A 332 -7.18 -3.09 -20.76
CA ASP A 332 -8.45 -3.80 -20.89
C ASP A 332 -9.69 -3.05 -20.32
N TYR A 333 -9.55 -1.81 -19.87
CA TYR A 333 -10.69 -1.05 -19.37
C TYR A 333 -11.29 -0.16 -20.45
N ASN A 334 -12.06 -0.74 -21.37
CA ASN A 334 -13.00 0.01 -22.19
C ASN A 334 -14.19 0.44 -21.30
N LYS A 335 -14.06 1.55 -20.58
CA LYS A 335 -15.25 2.29 -20.17
C LYS A 335 -16.04 2.57 -21.44
N LYS A 336 -17.21 1.95 -21.58
CA LYS A 336 -18.21 2.42 -22.52
C LYS A 336 -18.65 3.80 -22.04
N SER A 337 -17.87 4.83 -22.37
CA SER A 337 -18.34 6.20 -22.31
C SER A 337 -19.35 6.38 -23.44
N LYS A 338 -20.63 6.10 -23.15
CA LYS A 338 -21.67 6.85 -23.86
C LYS A 338 -21.48 8.30 -23.38
N SER A 339 -20.91 9.14 -24.24
CA SER A 339 -21.08 10.57 -24.07
C SER A 339 -22.57 10.84 -24.24
N ILE A 340 -23.23 11.19 -23.16
CA ILE A 340 -24.59 11.72 -23.19
C ILE A 340 -24.47 13.11 -23.77
N THR A 341 -24.96 13.31 -24.97
CA THR A 341 -25.10 14.64 -25.60
C THR A 341 -26.40 15.30 -25.14
N VAL A 342 -26.50 16.61 -25.30
CA VAL A 342 -27.73 17.38 -24.97
C VAL A 342 -28.96 16.79 -25.68
N ASP A 343 -28.77 16.20 -26.88
CA ASP A 343 -29.84 15.57 -27.67
C ASP A 343 -30.31 14.22 -27.10
N ASP A 344 -29.59 13.63 -26.15
CA ASP A 344 -30.02 12.41 -25.44
C ASP A 344 -30.89 12.72 -24.19
N LEU A 345 -31.07 13.99 -23.85
CA LEU A 345 -31.79 14.45 -22.65
C LEU A 345 -33.20 15.01 -22.92
N PHE A 346 -33.63 15.12 -24.20
CA PHE A 346 -34.96 15.63 -24.59
C PHE A 346 -35.56 14.80 -25.72
#